data_67dd94b3ac307a3632b243181bee9940
#
_entry.id   67dd94b3ac307a3632b243181bee9940
#
_cell.length_a   1.000
_cell.length_b   1.000
_cell.length_c   1.000
_cell.angle_alpha   90.00
_cell.angle_beta   90.00
_cell.angle_gamma   90.00
#
_symmetry.space_group_name_H-M   'P 1'
#
loop_
_entity.id
_entity.type
_entity.pdbx_description
1 polymer ?
#
loop_
_entity_poly.entity_id
_entity_poly.type
_entity_poly.pdbx_seq_one_letter_code
_entity_poly.pdbx_strand_id
1 'polypeptide(L)'
;IFSGGSYGASAQTATAVVNMQNTDITVDRNGSLALGLWALSGGRITGDSLAITGAAGARGIYAMTNSQIDLTSDLVIDMSTPDQMAIATQHDDGYAASRINASGRMLINGSVLSKGGLINLDMHPGSVWTGSSLSDNVNGGKLDVTMNNSVWNVTSNSNLDTLALSHSTVDFASHT
;
A
#
# COMPACT_ATOMS: atom_id res chain seq x y z
N ILE A 1 13.39 16.97 0.70
CA ILE A 1 12.99 18.38 0.89
C ILE A 1 11.52 18.41 1.20
N PHE A 2 11.09 18.82 2.41
CA PHE A 2 9.69 18.68 2.80
C PHE A 2 9.20 19.83 3.65
N SER A 3 8.05 20.40 3.32
CA SER A 3 7.36 21.40 4.12
C SER A 3 5.86 21.15 4.13
N GLY A 4 5.26 21.14 5.28
CA GLY A 4 3.84 21.44 5.58
C GLY A 4 2.77 20.55 5.01
N GLY A 5 2.70 19.39 4.85
CA GLY A 5 1.96 18.31 4.25
C GLY A 5 2.98 17.55 3.42
N SER A 6 3.58 16.51 3.99
CA SER A 6 4.80 15.98 3.40
C SER A 6 4.47 14.79 2.52
N TYR A 7 4.68 14.91 1.23
CA TYR A 7 4.62 13.79 0.30
C TYR A 7 6.05 13.42 -0.11
N GLY A 8 6.39 12.14 -0.09
CA GLY A 8 7.63 11.64 -0.66
C GLY A 8 7.61 11.85 -2.18
N ALA A 9 6.54 11.37 -2.84
CA ALA A 9 6.24 11.66 -4.24
C ALA A 9 4.73 11.77 -4.45
N SER A 10 4.29 12.67 -5.32
CA SER A 10 2.87 12.81 -5.63
C SER A 10 2.59 13.07 -7.11
N ALA A 11 1.50 12.48 -7.62
CA ALA A 11 0.92 12.72 -8.93
C ALA A 11 -0.56 13.08 -8.74
N GLN A 12 -0.94 14.33 -9.00
CA GLN A 12 -2.23 14.89 -8.55
C GLN A 12 -3.15 15.35 -9.67
N THR A 13 -2.85 15.03 -10.92
CA THR A 13 -3.73 15.31 -12.07
C THR A 13 -3.65 14.17 -13.06
N ALA A 14 -4.65 14.07 -13.96
CA ALA A 14 -4.71 13.00 -14.97
C ALA A 14 -3.51 12.96 -15.94
N THR A 15 -2.76 14.05 -16.04
CA THR A 15 -1.53 14.12 -16.86
C THR A 15 -0.24 14.00 -16.05
N ALA A 16 -0.36 14.00 -14.71
CA ALA A 16 0.81 13.87 -13.83
C ALA A 16 1.31 12.41 -13.82
N VAL A 17 2.58 12.24 -14.13
CA VAL A 17 3.27 10.94 -14.08
C VAL A 17 4.55 11.09 -13.29
N VAL A 18 4.76 10.18 -12.33
CA VAL A 18 5.99 10.06 -11.55
C VAL A 18 6.56 8.66 -11.77
N ASN A 19 7.80 8.58 -12.21
CA ASN A 19 8.54 7.32 -12.37
C ASN A 19 9.74 7.31 -11.42
N MET A 20 9.90 6.24 -10.66
CA MET A 20 10.95 6.10 -9.65
C MET A 20 11.67 4.78 -9.80
N GLN A 21 12.97 4.77 -9.52
CA GLN A 21 13.79 3.57 -9.47
C GLN A 21 14.77 3.67 -8.29
N ASN A 22 14.95 2.55 -7.58
CA ASN A 22 15.91 2.44 -6.47
C ASN A 22 15.78 3.64 -5.50
N THR A 23 14.57 3.91 -5.03
CA THR A 23 14.27 5.15 -4.31
C THR A 23 13.89 4.86 -2.86
N ASP A 24 14.56 5.57 -1.93
CA ASP A 24 14.23 5.57 -0.52
C ASP A 24 13.44 6.82 -0.16
N ILE A 25 12.30 6.64 0.50
CA ILE A 25 11.42 7.72 0.96
C ILE A 25 11.27 7.61 2.47
N THR A 26 11.66 8.67 3.18
CA THR A 26 11.43 8.78 4.61
C THR A 26 10.38 9.84 4.88
N VAL A 27 9.31 9.44 5.59
CA VAL A 27 8.23 10.31 6.04
C VAL A 27 8.38 10.51 7.54
N ASP A 28 9.08 11.56 7.94
CA ASP A 28 9.49 11.85 9.32
C ASP A 28 8.50 12.68 10.13
N ARG A 29 7.31 13.00 9.56
CA ARG A 29 6.29 13.82 10.20
C ARG A 29 5.06 13.02 10.60
N ASN A 30 4.47 13.43 11.73
CA ASN A 30 3.16 12.99 12.18
C ASN A 30 2.06 13.76 11.48
N GLY A 31 1.02 13.07 11.02
CA GLY A 31 -0.19 13.68 10.49
C GLY A 31 -0.82 12.96 9.32
N SER A 32 -2.10 13.13 9.15
CA SER A 32 -2.90 12.47 8.11
C SER A 32 -2.52 12.86 6.67
N LEU A 33 -1.70 13.87 6.49
CA LEU A 33 -1.17 14.36 5.21
C LEU A 33 0.33 14.04 5.03
N ALA A 34 0.91 13.23 5.91
CA ALA A 34 2.27 12.74 5.76
C ALA A 34 2.22 11.39 5.00
N LEU A 35 2.51 11.42 3.70
CA LEU A 35 2.36 10.30 2.77
C LEU A 35 3.69 9.99 2.07
N GLY A 36 4.04 8.71 1.95
CA GLY A 36 5.16 8.29 1.13
C GLY A 36 4.88 8.53 -0.34
N LEU A 37 3.87 7.85 -0.89
CA LEU A 37 3.39 8.03 -2.25
C LEU A 37 1.92 8.46 -2.24
N TRP A 38 1.59 9.43 -3.08
CA TRP A 38 0.21 9.88 -3.24
C TRP A 38 -0.17 10.09 -4.71
N ALA A 39 -1.10 9.29 -5.20
CA ALA A 39 -1.72 9.49 -6.51
C ALA A 39 -3.17 9.95 -6.34
N LEU A 40 -3.56 11.02 -7.02
CA LEU A 40 -4.86 11.67 -6.92
C LEU A 40 -5.33 12.15 -8.29
N SER A 41 -6.65 12.20 -8.50
CA SER A 41 -7.29 12.82 -9.67
C SER A 41 -6.75 12.32 -11.03
N GLY A 42 -6.59 11.02 -11.16
CA GLY A 42 -6.08 10.37 -12.37
C GLY A 42 -4.56 10.35 -12.50
N GLY A 43 -3.83 10.84 -11.51
CA GLY A 43 -2.36 10.80 -11.47
C GLY A 43 -1.83 9.37 -11.48
N ARG A 44 -0.63 9.19 -12.06
CA ARG A 44 0.02 7.88 -12.16
C ARG A 44 1.40 7.90 -11.52
N ILE A 45 1.69 6.87 -10.74
CA ILE A 45 3.02 6.64 -10.17
C ILE A 45 3.48 5.24 -10.58
N THR A 46 4.71 5.13 -11.09
CA THR A 46 5.38 3.84 -11.26
C THR A 46 6.63 3.79 -10.41
N GLY A 47 6.90 2.65 -9.81
CA GLY A 47 8.07 2.46 -8.98
C GLY A 47 8.72 1.10 -9.21
N ASP A 48 10.04 1.08 -9.25
CA ASP A 48 10.86 -0.11 -9.31
C ASP A 48 11.89 -0.07 -8.18
N SER A 49 11.84 -1.05 -7.28
CA SER A 49 12.70 -1.15 -6.09
C SER A 49 12.58 0.07 -5.17
N LEU A 50 11.53 0.11 -4.36
CA LEU A 50 11.25 1.22 -3.46
C LEU A 50 11.34 0.82 -1.99
N ALA A 51 11.85 1.73 -1.16
CA ALA A 51 11.74 1.66 0.29
C ALA A 51 11.03 2.90 0.85
N ILE A 52 10.03 2.68 1.70
CA ILE A 52 9.25 3.74 2.35
C ILE A 52 9.27 3.51 3.85
N THR A 53 9.80 4.48 4.59
CA THR A 53 9.79 4.46 6.07
C THR A 53 8.92 5.58 6.59
N GLY A 54 7.98 5.25 7.46
CA GLY A 54 7.02 6.21 8.00
C GLY A 54 7.10 6.36 9.52
N ALA A 55 7.24 7.59 10.01
CA ALA A 55 7.07 7.92 11.43
C ALA A 55 5.63 7.69 11.89
N ALA A 56 5.39 7.71 13.21
CA ALA A 56 4.06 7.53 13.78
C ALA A 56 3.04 8.51 13.16
N GLY A 57 1.90 7.98 12.70
CA GLY A 57 0.84 8.74 12.04
C GLY A 57 1.06 9.02 10.54
N ALA A 58 2.22 8.73 9.98
CA ALA A 58 2.45 8.77 8.54
C ALA A 58 1.70 7.63 7.83
N ARG A 59 1.55 7.74 6.53
CA ARG A 59 0.96 6.72 5.65
C ARG A 59 1.96 6.38 4.54
N GLY A 60 2.02 5.12 4.14
CA GLY A 60 2.94 4.68 3.10
C GLY A 60 2.48 5.09 1.71
N ILE A 61 1.57 4.35 1.12
CA ILE A 61 1.10 4.49 -0.26
C ILE A 61 -0.40 4.74 -0.27
N TYR A 62 -0.83 5.75 -1.05
CA TYR A 62 -2.23 6.13 -1.11
C TYR A 62 -2.67 6.51 -2.52
N ALA A 63 -3.72 5.86 -3.02
CA ALA A 63 -4.32 6.15 -4.31
C ALA A 63 -5.81 6.48 -4.16
N MET A 64 -6.27 7.59 -4.76
CA MET A 64 -7.67 7.99 -4.74
C MET A 64 -8.08 8.72 -6.03
N THR A 65 -9.38 8.78 -6.29
CA THR A 65 -9.97 9.55 -7.39
C THR A 65 -9.40 9.16 -8.77
N ASN A 66 -9.67 7.90 -9.20
CA ASN A 66 -9.28 7.38 -10.54
C ASN A 66 -7.76 7.35 -10.79
N SER A 67 -6.95 7.25 -9.75
CA SER A 67 -5.50 7.23 -9.88
C SER A 67 -4.92 5.81 -9.92
N GLN A 68 -3.64 5.70 -10.29
CA GLN A 68 -2.97 4.41 -10.42
C GLN A 68 -1.54 4.47 -9.86
N ILE A 69 -1.18 3.44 -9.10
CA ILE A 69 0.18 3.21 -8.64
C ILE A 69 0.58 1.79 -9.01
N ASP A 70 1.65 1.63 -9.79
CA ASP A 70 2.19 0.35 -10.21
C ASP A 70 3.63 0.21 -9.69
N LEU A 71 3.86 -0.83 -8.89
CA LEU A 71 5.14 -1.08 -8.24
C LEU A 71 5.66 -2.45 -8.65
N THR A 72 6.95 -2.51 -8.98
CA THR A 72 7.63 -3.73 -9.40
C THR A 72 8.90 -3.94 -8.61
N SER A 73 9.40 -5.18 -8.61
CA SER A 73 10.62 -5.59 -7.90
C SER A 73 10.50 -5.48 -6.37
N ASP A 74 11.57 -5.16 -5.66
CA ASP A 74 11.57 -5.13 -4.21
C ASP A 74 10.77 -3.94 -3.69
N LEU A 75 9.83 -4.18 -2.77
CA LEU A 75 9.06 -3.17 -2.08
C LEU A 75 9.24 -3.32 -0.56
N VAL A 76 9.80 -2.32 0.07
CA VAL A 76 9.90 -2.24 1.52
C VAL A 76 9.00 -1.11 2.01
N ILE A 77 8.06 -1.41 2.91
CA ILE A 77 7.25 -0.41 3.60
C ILE A 77 7.36 -0.68 5.09
N ASP A 78 8.03 0.20 5.80
CA ASP A 78 8.21 0.10 7.24
C ASP A 78 7.51 1.27 7.95
N MET A 79 6.26 1.02 8.36
CA MET A 79 5.53 1.93 9.23
C MET A 79 5.95 1.71 10.68
N SER A 80 5.85 2.72 11.52
CA SER A 80 6.30 2.63 12.92
C SER A 80 5.51 1.61 13.75
N THR A 81 4.33 1.21 13.29
CA THR A 81 3.54 0.11 13.89
C THR A 81 2.81 -0.69 12.81
N PRO A 82 2.49 -1.98 13.06
CA PRO A 82 1.78 -2.81 12.10
C PRO A 82 0.31 -2.39 11.87
N ASP A 83 -0.27 -1.59 12.74
CA ASP A 83 -1.64 -1.06 12.57
C ASP A 83 -1.68 0.22 11.74
N GLN A 84 -0.52 0.82 11.49
CA GLN A 84 -0.42 2.04 10.70
C GLN A 84 -0.59 1.73 9.21
N MET A 85 -1.19 2.65 8.46
CA MET A 85 -1.53 2.44 7.06
C MET A 85 -0.29 2.38 6.16
N ALA A 86 0.04 1.19 5.67
CA ALA A 86 1.11 0.98 4.69
C ALA A 86 0.64 1.24 3.27
N ILE A 87 -0.50 0.67 2.87
CA ILE A 87 -1.06 0.79 1.52
C ILE A 87 -2.56 1.03 1.63
N ALA A 88 -3.08 2.02 0.91
CA ALA A 88 -4.52 2.20 0.85
C ALA A 88 -5.02 2.77 -0.47
N THR A 89 -6.26 2.40 -0.82
CA THR A 89 -7.09 3.08 -1.80
C THR A 89 -8.29 3.71 -1.13
N GLN A 90 -8.83 4.76 -1.75
CA GLN A 90 -10.11 5.34 -1.36
C GLN A 90 -10.94 5.63 -2.60
N HIS A 91 -12.24 5.42 -2.47
CA HIS A 91 -13.22 5.83 -3.45
C HIS A 91 -13.74 7.23 -3.13
N ASP A 92 -13.92 8.01 -4.18
CA ASP A 92 -14.67 9.26 -4.13
C ASP A 92 -15.86 9.13 -5.08
N ASP A 93 -17.05 9.52 -4.61
CA ASP A 93 -18.29 9.42 -5.38
C ASP A 93 -18.19 10.15 -6.73
N GLY A 94 -18.65 9.47 -7.78
CA GLY A 94 -18.63 9.99 -9.14
C GLY A 94 -17.32 9.78 -9.93
N TYR A 95 -16.32 9.15 -9.33
CA TYR A 95 -15.05 8.84 -10.00
C TYR A 95 -14.86 7.32 -10.19
N ALA A 96 -14.05 6.93 -11.16
CA ALA A 96 -13.64 5.55 -11.31
C ALA A 96 -12.74 5.11 -10.13
N ALA A 97 -12.73 3.81 -9.83
CA ALA A 97 -11.94 3.24 -8.75
C ALA A 97 -10.43 3.44 -9.00
N SER A 98 -9.73 3.84 -7.96
CA SER A 98 -8.27 3.89 -7.96
C SER A 98 -7.67 2.49 -7.89
N ARG A 99 -6.42 2.36 -8.32
CA ARG A 99 -5.75 1.07 -8.35
C ARG A 99 -4.33 1.16 -7.82
N ILE A 100 -3.95 0.15 -7.05
CA ILE A 100 -2.57 -0.11 -6.65
C ILE A 100 -2.24 -1.54 -7.04
N ASN A 101 -1.21 -1.74 -7.85
CA ASN A 101 -0.65 -3.04 -8.17
C ASN A 101 0.78 -3.08 -7.65
N ALA A 102 1.14 -4.10 -6.90
CA ALA A 102 2.49 -4.34 -6.46
C ALA A 102 2.87 -5.80 -6.73
N SER A 103 4.01 -6.04 -7.39
CA SER A 103 4.50 -7.37 -7.70
C SER A 103 6.01 -7.43 -7.48
N GLY A 104 6.46 -8.40 -6.66
CA GLY A 104 7.87 -8.59 -6.31
C GLY A 104 8.05 -9.07 -4.88
N ARG A 105 9.28 -9.06 -4.40
CA ARG A 105 9.54 -9.34 -2.99
C ARG A 105 9.11 -8.15 -2.15
N MET A 106 8.25 -8.40 -1.17
CA MET A 106 7.67 -7.36 -0.33
C MET A 106 8.00 -7.57 1.14
N LEU A 107 8.48 -6.53 1.80
CA LEU A 107 8.61 -6.46 3.25
C LEU A 107 7.69 -5.33 3.73
N ILE A 108 6.52 -5.70 4.27
CA ILE A 108 5.48 -4.74 4.65
C ILE A 108 5.26 -4.83 6.17
N ASN A 109 5.50 -3.74 6.87
CA ASN A 109 5.08 -3.52 8.24
C ASN A 109 4.01 -2.41 8.24
N GLY A 110 2.75 -2.80 8.40
CA GLY A 110 1.59 -1.91 8.33
C GLY A 110 0.36 -2.55 7.72
N SER A 111 -0.78 -1.90 7.85
CA SER A 111 -2.07 -2.37 7.36
C SER A 111 -2.29 -2.03 5.87
N VAL A 112 -3.08 -2.87 5.20
CA VAL A 112 -3.49 -2.71 3.79
C VAL A 112 -5.00 -2.52 3.73
N LEU A 113 -5.44 -1.37 3.20
CA LEU A 113 -6.83 -0.92 3.28
C LEU A 113 -7.40 -0.59 1.90
N SER A 114 -8.29 -1.41 1.37
CA SER A 114 -9.05 -1.10 0.15
C SER A 114 -10.41 -0.51 0.51
N LYS A 115 -10.54 0.82 0.40
CA LYS A 115 -11.78 1.56 0.66
C LYS A 115 -12.36 2.11 -0.64
N GLY A 116 -12.92 1.22 -1.46
CA GLY A 116 -13.53 1.59 -2.73
C GLY A 116 -12.56 1.70 -3.92
N GLY A 117 -11.39 1.09 -3.82
CA GLY A 117 -10.44 0.93 -4.92
C GLY A 117 -10.00 -0.52 -5.07
N LEU A 118 -9.05 -0.76 -5.95
CA LEU A 118 -8.50 -2.08 -6.19
C LEU A 118 -7.05 -2.14 -5.71
N ILE A 119 -6.71 -3.12 -4.88
CA ILE A 119 -5.34 -3.41 -4.48
C ILE A 119 -5.03 -4.84 -4.88
N ASN A 120 -3.96 -5.03 -5.66
CA ASN A 120 -3.42 -6.33 -6.01
C ASN A 120 -2.00 -6.43 -5.46
N LEU A 121 -1.75 -7.41 -4.60
CA LEU A 121 -0.43 -7.73 -4.09
C LEU A 121 -0.02 -9.12 -4.61
N ASP A 122 1.04 -9.17 -5.41
CA ASP A 122 1.67 -10.40 -5.88
C ASP A 122 3.02 -10.55 -5.17
N MET A 123 3.00 -11.27 -4.04
CA MET A 123 4.12 -11.40 -3.11
C MET A 123 5.02 -12.56 -3.52
N HIS A 124 6.22 -12.24 -3.97
CA HIS A 124 7.22 -13.19 -4.42
C HIS A 124 8.02 -13.81 -3.25
N PRO A 125 8.81 -14.87 -3.51
CA PRO A 125 9.54 -15.59 -2.46
C PRO A 125 10.38 -14.70 -1.55
N GLY A 126 10.28 -14.95 -0.24
CA GLY A 126 10.95 -14.17 0.79
C GLY A 126 10.19 -12.91 1.22
N SER A 127 8.95 -12.74 0.76
CA SER A 127 8.09 -11.65 1.24
C SER A 127 7.59 -11.91 2.66
N VAL A 128 7.48 -10.83 3.43
CA VAL A 128 6.88 -10.84 4.77
C VAL A 128 5.95 -9.63 4.90
N TRP A 129 4.71 -9.89 5.28
CA TRP A 129 3.76 -8.85 5.63
C TRP A 129 3.37 -8.99 7.09
N THR A 130 3.54 -7.95 7.89
CA THR A 130 3.07 -7.85 9.29
C THR A 130 2.07 -6.72 9.37
N GLY A 131 0.81 -7.06 9.61
CA GLY A 131 -0.28 -6.08 9.61
C GLY A 131 -1.65 -6.72 9.39
N SER A 132 -2.66 -5.86 9.37
CA SER A 132 -4.04 -6.24 9.09
C SER A 132 -4.45 -5.88 7.65
N SER A 133 -5.55 -6.46 7.20
CA SER A 133 -6.18 -6.10 5.94
C SER A 133 -7.64 -5.67 6.13
N LEU A 134 -8.08 -4.74 5.28
CA LEU A 134 -9.48 -4.38 5.15
C LEU A 134 -9.85 -4.21 3.69
N SER A 135 -10.84 -4.97 3.23
CA SER A 135 -11.54 -4.73 1.98
C SER A 135 -12.95 -4.24 2.28
N ASP A 136 -13.25 -3.01 1.86
CA ASP A 136 -14.56 -2.39 2.03
C ASP A 136 -15.43 -2.61 0.79
N ASN A 137 -16.15 -3.72 0.76
CA ASN A 137 -17.04 -4.06 -0.35
C ASN A 137 -18.26 -3.12 -0.50
N VAL A 138 -18.55 -2.30 0.51
CA VAL A 138 -19.66 -1.35 0.48
C VAL A 138 -19.44 -0.29 -0.59
N ASN A 139 -18.19 0.19 -0.71
CA ASN A 139 -17.79 1.17 -1.72
C ASN A 139 -17.08 0.53 -2.92
N GLY A 140 -17.21 -0.79 -3.11
CA GLY A 140 -16.54 -1.51 -4.20
C GLY A 140 -15.04 -1.67 -4.03
N GLY A 141 -14.55 -1.57 -2.79
CA GLY A 141 -13.17 -1.88 -2.45
C GLY A 141 -12.87 -3.35 -2.71
N LYS A 142 -11.70 -3.65 -3.24
CA LYS A 142 -11.26 -5.01 -3.51
C LYS A 142 -9.78 -5.17 -3.18
N LEU A 143 -9.47 -6.22 -2.43
CA LEU A 143 -8.11 -6.61 -2.08
C LEU A 143 -7.84 -8.05 -2.49
N ASP A 144 -6.99 -8.22 -3.49
CA ASP A 144 -6.53 -9.53 -3.97
C ASP A 144 -5.06 -9.73 -3.59
N VAL A 145 -4.74 -10.85 -2.97
CA VAL A 145 -3.38 -11.19 -2.52
C VAL A 145 -2.98 -12.56 -3.05
N THR A 146 -1.86 -12.60 -3.76
CA THR A 146 -1.18 -13.84 -4.14
C THR A 146 0.13 -13.94 -3.36
N MET A 147 0.40 -15.09 -2.73
CA MET A 147 1.60 -15.31 -1.93
C MET A 147 2.33 -16.56 -2.41
N ASN A 148 3.60 -16.42 -2.73
CA ASN A 148 4.48 -17.51 -3.12
C ASN A 148 5.71 -17.56 -2.20
N ASN A 149 5.90 -18.67 -1.46
CA ASN A 149 6.97 -18.81 -0.45
C ASN A 149 7.10 -17.57 0.45
N SER A 150 5.99 -17.12 1.01
CA SER A 150 5.85 -15.85 1.73
C SER A 150 5.13 -16.04 3.06
N VAL A 151 5.20 -15.04 3.94
CA VAL A 151 4.55 -15.06 5.25
C VAL A 151 3.70 -13.82 5.45
N TRP A 152 2.48 -13.99 5.96
CA TRP A 152 1.65 -12.91 6.46
C TRP A 152 1.38 -13.11 7.96
N ASN A 153 1.92 -12.24 8.79
CA ASN A 153 1.67 -12.16 10.22
C ASN A 153 0.46 -11.24 10.46
N VAL A 154 -0.69 -11.82 10.74
CA VAL A 154 -1.95 -11.08 10.95
C VAL A 154 -1.93 -10.46 12.35
N THR A 155 -2.11 -9.15 12.45
CA THR A 155 -2.02 -8.41 13.73
C THR A 155 -3.37 -7.99 14.30
N SER A 156 -4.44 -7.98 13.50
CA SER A 156 -5.80 -7.69 13.95
C SER A 156 -6.84 -8.26 13.00
N ASN A 157 -8.14 -8.03 13.26
CA ASN A 157 -9.22 -8.47 12.39
C ASN A 157 -8.95 -8.08 10.93
N SER A 158 -9.00 -9.07 10.05
CA SER A 158 -8.63 -8.92 8.66
C SER A 158 -9.66 -9.54 7.73
N ASN A 159 -9.90 -8.90 6.59
CA ASN A 159 -10.64 -9.46 5.47
C ASN A 159 -10.00 -9.03 4.15
N LEU A 160 -10.22 -9.84 3.13
CA LEU A 160 -9.81 -9.59 1.75
C LEU A 160 -10.72 -10.37 0.80
N ASP A 161 -10.67 -10.09 -0.49
CA ASP A 161 -11.56 -10.72 -1.47
C ASP A 161 -10.97 -12.03 -2.01
N THR A 162 -9.70 -12.04 -2.32
CA THR A 162 -9.02 -13.23 -2.85
C THR A 162 -7.69 -13.45 -2.16
N LEU A 163 -7.45 -14.68 -1.69
CA LEU A 163 -6.17 -15.13 -1.17
C LEU A 163 -5.72 -16.40 -1.91
N ALA A 164 -4.66 -16.29 -2.70
CA ALA A 164 -4.01 -17.42 -3.35
C ALA A 164 -2.67 -17.72 -2.67
N LEU A 165 -2.48 -18.94 -2.19
CA LEU A 165 -1.30 -19.36 -1.45
C LEU A 165 -0.55 -20.47 -2.19
N SER A 166 0.76 -20.30 -2.35
CA SER A 166 1.69 -21.33 -2.78
C SER A 166 2.87 -21.38 -1.82
N HIS A 167 3.03 -22.49 -1.07
CA HIS A 167 4.10 -22.68 -0.08
C HIS A 167 4.25 -21.51 0.91
N SER A 168 3.13 -20.89 1.29
CA SER A 168 3.10 -19.68 2.10
C SER A 168 2.35 -19.91 3.41
N THR A 169 2.60 -19.05 4.39
CA THR A 169 2.00 -19.11 5.73
C THR A 169 1.18 -17.85 6.01
N VAL A 170 -0.01 -18.02 6.55
CA VAL A 170 -0.77 -16.95 7.22
C VAL A 170 -0.77 -17.26 8.71
N ASP A 171 -0.11 -16.41 9.49
CA ASP A 171 0.08 -16.61 10.93
C ASP A 171 -0.83 -15.67 11.73
N PHE A 172 -1.69 -16.27 12.56
CA PHE A 172 -2.61 -15.57 13.47
C PHE A 172 -2.12 -15.60 14.93
N ALA A 173 -0.91 -16.09 15.22
CA ALA A 173 -0.43 -16.30 16.59
C ALA A 173 -0.27 -15.00 17.40
N SER A 174 -0.15 -13.86 16.74
CA SER A 174 -0.16 -12.54 17.39
C SER A 174 -1.55 -12.02 17.72
N HIS A 175 -2.60 -12.79 17.44
CA HIS A 175 -4.01 -12.40 17.56
C HIS A 175 -4.72 -13.31 18.56
N THR A 176 -4.39 -13.16 19.84
CA THR A 176 -5.05 -13.84 20.97
C THR A 176 -5.76 -12.86 21.89
#